data_e4e9eb72e67089705880806263935c2a
#
_entry.id   e4e9eb72e67089705880806263935c2a
#
_cell.length_a   1.000
_cell.length_b   1.000
_cell.length_c   1.000
_cell.angle_alpha   90.00
_cell.angle_beta   90.00
_cell.angle_gamma   90.00
#
_symmetry.space_group_name_H-M   'P 1'
#
loop_
_entity.id
_entity.type
_entity.pdbx_description
1 polymer ?
#
loop_
_entity_poly.entity_id
_entity_poly.type
_entity_poly.pdbx_seq_one_letter_code
_entity_poly.pdbx_strand_id
1 'polypeptide(L)'
;MSDSSKLNGAWELNYISGSSIAFDGLYPNKKPTIKLDITSKTVSGNTGCNSFNGPIKLDGNKISFADPMIMTKMFCPGDGEPLFLQNLQKVETYLIVNDTTLNFMMGEIAIMKFVKKP
;
A
#
# COMPACT_ATOMS: atom_id res chain seq x y z
N MET A 1 17.54 5.48 -13.44
CA MET A 1 17.61 4.63 -12.26
C MET A 1 16.66 5.11 -11.20
N SER A 2 15.85 4.22 -10.64
CA SER A 2 14.90 4.61 -9.61
C SER A 2 15.63 4.90 -8.30
N ASP A 3 15.25 5.99 -7.63
CA ASP A 3 15.76 6.30 -6.31
C ASP A 3 14.80 5.74 -5.28
N SER A 4 15.08 4.53 -4.80
CA SER A 4 14.20 3.86 -3.84
C SER A 4 14.16 4.54 -2.48
N SER A 5 15.13 5.41 -2.18
CA SER A 5 15.11 6.13 -0.90
C SER A 5 13.89 7.04 -0.77
N LYS A 6 13.31 7.46 -1.86
CA LYS A 6 12.09 8.27 -1.85
C LYS A 6 10.86 7.51 -1.38
N LEU A 7 10.93 6.17 -1.36
CA LEU A 7 9.87 5.35 -0.80
C LEU A 7 9.80 5.43 0.72
N ASN A 8 10.90 5.75 1.39
CA ASN A 8 10.94 5.82 2.85
C ASN A 8 9.90 6.80 3.38
N GLY A 9 9.23 6.42 4.44
CA GLY A 9 8.29 7.28 5.13
C GLY A 9 6.89 6.70 5.15
N ALA A 10 5.95 7.53 5.58
CA ALA A 10 4.56 7.15 5.75
C ALA A 10 3.72 7.67 4.59
N TRP A 11 2.79 6.85 4.14
CA TRP A 11 1.93 7.12 3.00
C TRP A 11 0.50 6.75 3.36
N GLU A 12 -0.47 7.53 2.87
CA GLU A 12 -1.89 7.25 3.10
C GLU A 12 -2.59 6.95 1.77
N LEU A 13 -3.36 5.87 1.75
CA LEU A 13 -4.09 5.45 0.56
C LEU A 13 -5.17 6.48 0.20
N ASN A 14 -5.26 6.86 -1.08
CA ASN A 14 -6.32 7.72 -1.57
C ASN A 14 -7.04 7.17 -2.80
N TYR A 15 -6.58 6.05 -3.33
CA TYR A 15 -7.23 5.38 -4.45
C TYR A 15 -6.91 3.90 -4.43
N ILE A 16 -7.91 3.07 -4.72
CA ILE A 16 -7.74 1.64 -4.86
C ILE A 16 -8.67 1.14 -5.97
N SER A 17 -8.17 0.24 -6.82
CA SER A 17 -8.95 -0.32 -7.91
C SER A 17 -9.70 -1.58 -7.49
N GLY A 18 -10.67 -1.99 -8.28
CA GLY A 18 -11.34 -3.28 -8.11
C GLY A 18 -12.62 -3.24 -7.31
N SER A 19 -13.16 -2.05 -7.04
CA SER A 19 -14.42 -1.92 -6.32
C SER A 19 -15.37 -0.95 -7.02
N SER A 20 -16.65 -1.26 -6.98
CA SER A 20 -17.70 -0.32 -7.39
C SER A 20 -18.12 0.60 -6.23
N ILE A 21 -17.65 0.32 -5.01
CA ILE A 21 -17.94 1.13 -3.83
C ILE A 21 -16.99 2.33 -3.83
N ALA A 22 -17.51 3.53 -3.55
CA ALA A 22 -16.69 4.72 -3.44
C ALA A 22 -15.65 4.57 -2.33
N PHE A 23 -14.51 5.24 -2.49
CA PHE A 23 -13.38 5.11 -1.56
C PHE A 23 -13.79 5.36 -0.10
N ASP A 24 -14.55 6.43 0.15
CA ASP A 24 -14.99 6.76 1.50
C ASP A 24 -15.95 5.73 2.08
N GLY A 25 -16.67 5.02 1.23
CA GLY A 25 -17.51 3.91 1.66
C GLY A 25 -16.74 2.66 2.02
N LEU A 26 -15.57 2.46 1.38
CA LEU A 26 -14.67 1.36 1.73
C LEU A 26 -13.98 1.59 3.07
N TYR A 27 -13.59 2.84 3.34
CA TYR A 27 -12.80 3.19 4.52
C TYR A 27 -13.44 4.35 5.28
N PRO A 28 -14.63 4.11 5.88
CA PRO A 28 -15.39 5.20 6.50
C PRO A 28 -14.76 5.72 7.80
N ASN A 29 -13.99 4.90 8.48
CA ASN A 29 -13.43 5.26 9.80
C ASN A 29 -11.97 5.64 9.72
N LYS A 30 -11.18 4.93 8.91
CA LYS A 30 -9.74 5.10 8.84
C LYS A 30 -9.25 4.67 7.47
N LYS A 31 -8.51 5.55 6.81
CA LYS A 31 -7.87 5.22 5.53
C LYS A 31 -6.65 4.35 5.77
N PRO A 32 -6.41 3.35 4.91
CA PRO A 32 -5.19 2.56 5.02
C PRO A 32 -3.94 3.42 4.92
N THR A 33 -2.92 3.06 5.69
CA THR A 33 -1.62 3.71 5.66
C THR A 33 -0.53 2.66 5.56
N ILE A 34 0.59 3.06 4.96
CA ILE A 34 1.79 2.22 4.95
C ILE A 34 2.98 3.06 5.37
N LYS A 35 3.94 2.41 6.01
CA LYS A 35 5.24 3.00 6.31
C LYS A 35 6.29 2.08 5.73
N LEU A 36 7.12 2.61 4.85
CA LEU A 36 8.15 1.87 4.17
C LEU A 36 9.51 2.20 4.75
N ASP A 37 10.28 1.17 5.05
CA ASP A 37 11.67 1.29 5.46
C ASP A 37 12.52 0.53 4.45
N ILE A 38 13.18 1.26 3.57
CA ILE A 38 13.92 0.66 2.46
C ILE A 38 15.23 0.06 2.94
N THR A 39 15.82 0.61 4.00
CA THR A 39 17.06 0.09 4.56
C THR A 39 16.87 -1.32 5.10
N SER A 40 15.81 -1.54 5.86
CA SER A 40 15.49 -2.87 6.40
C SER A 40 14.63 -3.71 5.45
N LYS A 41 14.12 -3.11 4.37
CA LYS A 41 13.21 -3.76 3.42
C LYS A 41 11.97 -4.32 4.11
N THR A 42 11.31 -3.45 4.87
CA THR A 42 10.08 -3.81 5.58
C THR A 42 8.98 -2.80 5.31
N VAL A 43 7.76 -3.27 5.45
CA VAL A 43 6.57 -2.44 5.42
C VAL A 43 5.80 -2.67 6.72
N SER A 44 5.23 -1.60 7.24
CA SER A 44 4.26 -1.67 8.33
C SER A 44 3.13 -0.72 8.02
N GLY A 45 2.01 -0.86 8.69
CA GLY A 45 0.91 0.04 8.45
C GLY A 45 -0.41 -0.48 8.98
N ASN A 46 -1.48 0.02 8.36
CA ASN A 46 -2.83 -0.32 8.78
C ASN A 46 -3.71 -0.47 7.54
N THR A 47 -4.51 -1.53 7.52
CA THR A 47 -5.39 -1.83 6.38
C THR A 47 -6.68 -1.00 6.39
N GLY A 48 -6.83 -0.11 7.37
CA GLY A 48 -8.11 0.52 7.68
C GLY A 48 -8.84 -0.21 8.80
N CYS A 49 -8.38 -1.40 9.14
CA CYS A 49 -8.93 -2.25 10.21
C CYS A 49 -7.83 -2.78 11.11
N ASN A 50 -6.86 -3.49 10.54
CA ASN A 50 -5.81 -4.16 11.30
C ASN A 50 -4.43 -3.57 11.01
N SER A 51 -3.55 -3.60 12.02
CA SER A 51 -2.13 -3.30 11.83
C SER A 51 -1.42 -4.49 11.21
N PHE A 52 -0.46 -4.21 10.34
CA PHE A 52 0.33 -5.27 9.71
C PHE A 52 1.78 -4.85 9.58
N ASN A 53 2.66 -5.83 9.43
CA ASN A 53 4.06 -5.60 9.06
C ASN A 53 4.61 -6.84 8.38
N GLY A 54 5.65 -6.65 7.58
CA GLY A 54 6.28 -7.75 6.89
C GLY A 54 7.41 -7.30 5.99
N PRO A 55 8.02 -8.26 5.28
CA PRO A 55 9.11 -7.95 4.36
C PRO A 55 8.61 -7.43 3.02
N ILE A 56 9.46 -6.67 2.35
CA ILE A 56 9.24 -6.28 0.96
C ILE A 56 10.44 -6.74 0.14
N LYS A 57 10.20 -6.99 -1.15
CA LYS A 57 11.26 -7.26 -2.11
C LYS A 57 11.38 -6.08 -3.05
N LEU A 58 12.59 -5.59 -3.25
CA LEU A 58 12.88 -4.46 -4.13
C LEU A 58 13.96 -4.85 -5.11
N ASP A 59 13.74 -4.47 -6.39
CA ASP A 59 14.72 -4.63 -7.45
C ASP A 59 14.47 -3.50 -8.47
N GLY A 60 15.27 -2.43 -8.38
CA GLY A 60 15.03 -1.26 -9.20
C GLY A 60 13.67 -0.65 -8.89
N ASN A 61 12.80 -0.56 -9.91
CA ASN A 61 11.43 -0.09 -9.72
C ASN A 61 10.43 -1.22 -9.40
N LYS A 62 10.90 -2.45 -9.30
CA LYS A 62 10.05 -3.58 -8.93
C LYS A 62 9.93 -3.67 -7.42
N ILE A 63 8.70 -3.85 -6.96
CA ILE A 63 8.41 -3.97 -5.53
C ILE A 63 7.36 -5.07 -5.36
N SER A 64 7.51 -5.90 -4.33
CA SER A 64 6.60 -7.00 -4.08
C SER A 64 6.29 -7.13 -2.60
N PHE A 65 5.02 -7.39 -2.31
CA PHE A 65 4.50 -7.65 -0.97
C PHE A 65 3.92 -9.06 -0.87
N ALA A 66 4.40 -9.97 -1.71
CA ALA A 66 3.83 -11.33 -1.80
C ALA A 66 4.18 -12.22 -0.61
N ASP A 67 5.23 -11.89 0.15
CA ASP A 67 5.61 -12.70 1.29
C ASP A 67 4.62 -12.53 2.45
N PRO A 68 4.46 -13.54 3.30
CA PRO A 68 3.52 -13.46 4.41
C PRO A 68 3.81 -12.30 5.36
N MET A 69 2.73 -11.69 5.86
CA MET A 69 2.80 -10.56 6.79
C MET A 69 2.20 -10.94 8.13
N ILE A 70 2.74 -10.33 9.18
CA ILE A 70 2.17 -10.43 10.53
C ILE A 70 1.08 -9.39 10.65
N MET A 71 -0.07 -9.78 11.19
CA MET A 71 -1.23 -8.90 11.21
C MET A 71 -2.09 -9.16 12.44
N THR A 72 -2.64 -8.09 13.03
CA THR A 72 -3.70 -8.24 14.03
C THR A 72 -4.98 -8.77 13.35
N LYS A 73 -5.90 -9.30 14.13
CA LYS A 73 -7.09 -9.95 13.57
C LYS A 73 -8.35 -9.46 14.26
N MET A 74 -8.65 -8.18 14.07
CA MET A 74 -9.94 -7.64 14.48
C MET A 74 -10.95 -7.84 13.34
N PHE A 75 -12.23 -7.98 13.69
CA PHE A 75 -13.27 -8.02 12.67
C PHE A 75 -13.71 -6.60 12.34
N CYS A 76 -13.75 -6.28 11.05
CA CYS A 76 -14.30 -5.02 10.56
C CYS A 76 -15.25 -5.33 9.42
N PRO A 77 -16.46 -4.79 9.45
CA PRO A 77 -17.42 -5.03 8.36
C PRO A 77 -16.97 -4.33 7.07
N GLY A 78 -17.43 -4.87 5.93
CA GLY A 78 -17.17 -4.29 4.62
C GLY A 78 -15.98 -4.92 3.92
N ASP A 79 -15.66 -4.39 2.75
CA ASP A 79 -14.69 -4.97 1.82
C ASP A 79 -13.34 -4.26 1.80
N GLY A 80 -13.16 -3.23 2.62
CA GLY A 80 -11.96 -2.38 2.57
C GLY A 80 -10.66 -3.14 2.82
N GLU A 81 -10.61 -3.92 3.90
CA GLU A 81 -9.40 -4.68 4.22
C GLU A 81 -9.11 -5.79 3.22
N PRO A 82 -10.06 -6.67 2.86
CA PRO A 82 -9.77 -7.69 1.86
C PRO A 82 -9.30 -7.09 0.53
N LEU A 83 -9.92 -6.01 0.09
CA LEU A 83 -9.54 -5.35 -1.15
C LEU A 83 -8.12 -4.78 -1.07
N PHE A 84 -7.77 -4.16 0.06
CA PHE A 84 -6.43 -3.62 0.28
C PHE A 84 -5.38 -4.73 0.17
N LEU A 85 -5.60 -5.84 0.89
CA LEU A 85 -4.65 -6.94 0.90
C LEU A 85 -4.54 -7.63 -0.46
N GLN A 86 -5.65 -7.79 -1.18
CA GLN A 86 -5.63 -8.38 -2.50
C GLN A 86 -4.83 -7.53 -3.49
N ASN A 87 -5.04 -6.21 -3.47
CA ASN A 87 -4.30 -5.33 -4.35
C ASN A 87 -2.83 -5.27 -3.98
N LEU A 88 -2.52 -5.27 -2.69
CA LEU A 88 -1.13 -5.23 -2.24
C LEU A 88 -0.33 -6.42 -2.78
N GLN A 89 -0.94 -7.60 -2.83
CA GLN A 89 -0.28 -8.80 -3.36
C GLN A 89 -0.09 -8.76 -4.87
N LYS A 90 -0.84 -7.93 -5.58
CA LYS A 90 -0.75 -7.80 -7.04
C LYS A 90 0.26 -6.77 -7.50
N VAL A 91 0.83 -5.99 -6.59
CA VAL A 91 1.77 -4.91 -6.93
C VAL A 91 3.02 -5.51 -7.57
N GLU A 92 3.43 -4.95 -8.70
CA GLU A 92 4.62 -5.37 -9.44
C GLU A 92 5.70 -4.29 -9.44
N THR A 93 5.30 -3.03 -9.64
CA THR A 93 6.23 -1.91 -9.71
C THR A 93 5.66 -0.71 -8.96
N TYR A 94 6.51 0.31 -8.77
CA TYR A 94 6.06 1.56 -8.18
C TYR A 94 6.51 2.74 -9.02
N LEU A 95 5.80 3.86 -8.87
CA LEU A 95 6.13 5.12 -9.51
C LEU A 95 5.82 6.25 -8.54
N ILE A 96 6.81 7.11 -8.29
CA ILE A 96 6.63 8.28 -7.43
C ILE A 96 6.50 9.50 -8.32
N VAL A 97 5.45 10.30 -8.11
CA VAL A 97 5.16 11.50 -8.89
C VAL A 97 5.27 12.71 -7.98
N ASN A 98 6.11 13.67 -8.38
CA ASN A 98 6.29 14.95 -7.66
C ASN A 98 6.68 14.77 -6.19
N ASP A 99 7.32 13.65 -5.85
CA ASP A 99 7.74 13.33 -4.48
C ASP A 99 6.59 13.26 -3.46
N THR A 100 5.34 13.35 -3.91
CA THR A 100 4.17 13.41 -3.04
C THR A 100 3.17 12.30 -3.26
N THR A 101 3.21 11.65 -4.44
CA THR A 101 2.26 10.59 -4.80
C THR A 101 3.02 9.31 -5.11
N LEU A 102 2.59 8.22 -4.50
CA LEU A 102 3.13 6.89 -4.76
C LEU A 102 2.07 6.06 -5.44
N ASN A 103 2.37 5.59 -6.65
CA ASN A 103 1.51 4.68 -7.40
C ASN A 103 2.09 3.27 -7.32
N PHE A 104 1.27 2.33 -6.91
CA PHE A 104 1.60 0.90 -7.02
C PHE A 104 0.94 0.38 -8.29
N MET A 105 1.74 -0.25 -9.14
CA MET A 105 1.35 -0.62 -10.48
C MET A 105 1.27 -2.13 -10.65
N MET A 106 0.30 -2.56 -11.44
CA MET A 106 0.24 -3.91 -11.98
C MET A 106 0.25 -3.76 -13.50
N GLY A 107 1.37 -4.13 -14.14
CA GLY A 107 1.57 -3.80 -15.55
C GLY A 107 1.59 -2.29 -15.74
N GLU A 108 0.75 -1.77 -16.61
CA GLU A 108 0.64 -0.33 -16.89
C GLU A 108 -0.49 0.35 -16.13
N ILE A 109 -1.13 -0.37 -15.20
CA ILE A 109 -2.29 0.14 -14.47
C ILE A 109 -1.91 0.44 -13.03
N ALA A 110 -2.22 1.64 -12.56
CA ALA A 110 -2.09 1.97 -11.15
C ALA A 110 -3.27 1.35 -10.39
N ILE A 111 -2.98 0.41 -9.51
CA ILE A 111 -4.02 -0.26 -8.73
C ILE A 111 -4.19 0.33 -7.34
N MET A 112 -3.18 1.04 -6.84
CA MET A 112 -3.25 1.76 -5.57
C MET A 112 -2.49 3.07 -5.71
N LYS A 113 -3.03 4.13 -5.11
CA LYS A 113 -2.35 5.43 -5.05
C LYS A 113 -2.34 5.92 -3.63
N PHE A 114 -1.18 6.41 -3.22
CA PHE A 114 -0.96 6.93 -1.86
C PHE A 114 -0.44 8.35 -1.94
N VAL A 115 -0.71 9.12 -0.90
CA VAL A 115 -0.12 10.46 -0.72
C VAL A 115 0.82 10.43 0.46
N LYS A 116 1.92 11.18 0.35
CA LYS A 116 2.92 11.23 1.40
C LYS A 116 2.37 11.97 2.61
N LYS A 117 2.59 11.40 3.78
CA LYS A 117 2.21 12.02 5.04
C LYS A 117 3.39 12.82 5.59
N PRO A 118 3.10 13.99 6.22
CA PRO A 118 4.16 14.78 6.87
C PRO A 118 4.81 14.08 8.05
#